data_10acdf9cbd97a3b0291c8e30e060780b
#
_entry.id   10acdf9cbd97a3b0291c8e30e060780b
#
_cell.length_a   1.000
_cell.length_b   1.000
_cell.length_c   1.000
_cell.angle_alpha   90.00
_cell.angle_beta   90.00
_cell.angle_gamma   90.00
#
_symmetry.space_group_name_H-M   'P 1'
#
loop_
_entity.id
_entity.type
_entity.pdbx_description
1 polymer ?
#
loop_
_entity_poly.entity_id
_entity_poly.type
_entity_poly.pdbx_seq_one_letter_code
_entity_poly.pdbx_strand_id
1 'polypeptide(L)'
;KIKSVFKAKGMSGKHLTGFVPYGYLWDEKRENWIVDGEAADVVRRIYAMTLEGYGPFQIASRLTSDKIEMPAVHMARHDEGLHKTRDIKDPCKWSTSTVVNILKRREYLGHTVNFKTRKHFKDKKSHYVDESEWTIFENTHEAIIDQETFDSVQRIRGNAKRYADGFGEAAPLTGLIYCADCGGKMYVHRTYNGKRTPQYTCSQYSKVPIGTRCPTQHRIAEKTVLSLVSDMLQAISDYAKSDRATFIREVQEAQASQQDSDIKKKRRRLAAAQKRAGELERLVCKIYEDNALGRLPDARYAVLDAQYAKEQEELSAEIEMLEKAVSSYDQGKKSAEKFIALIDKYQGFDTMTNTMLNEFVDKILVHERDRKGCQDTTQTVEIYFNFVGRYIPPSFRDVELTPEEQEEFRRREERRDKLHQAYLRRKASGKQQEYDRRYNAKRKPVMDAKRAALRAEDMERGIFTTVASLPHQEPQKAVAQTRPMP
;
A
#
# COMPACT_ATOMS: atom_id res chain seq x y z
N LYS A 1 1.55 16.02 40.27
CA LYS A 1 0.07 15.89 40.35
C LYS A 1 -0.62 16.03 38.98
N ILE A 2 -0.42 17.10 38.17
CA ILE A 2 -1.09 17.27 36.89
C ILE A 2 -0.79 16.11 35.90
N LYS A 3 0.47 15.70 35.79
CA LYS A 3 0.86 14.59 34.88
C LYS A 3 0.23 13.25 35.28
N SER A 4 0.09 12.96 36.57
CA SER A 4 -0.53 11.72 37.05
C SER A 4 -2.04 11.70 36.77
N VAL A 5 -2.73 12.82 37.02
CA VAL A 5 -4.16 12.97 36.70
C VAL A 5 -4.39 12.84 35.18
N PHE A 6 -3.55 13.49 34.37
CA PHE A 6 -3.62 13.40 32.91
C PHE A 6 -3.38 11.96 32.41
N LYS A 7 -2.41 11.27 33.00
CA LYS A 7 -2.15 9.85 32.69
C LYS A 7 -3.34 8.98 33.12
N ALA A 8 -3.86 9.15 34.33
CA ALA A 8 -5.03 8.39 34.79
C ALA A 8 -6.25 8.61 33.89
N LYS A 9 -6.54 9.88 33.55
CA LYS A 9 -7.64 10.21 32.60
C LYS A 9 -7.43 9.52 31.23
N GLY A 10 -6.22 9.58 30.69
CA GLY A 10 -5.92 8.97 29.39
C GLY A 10 -5.98 7.45 29.38
N MET A 11 -5.57 6.82 30.49
CA MET A 11 -5.66 5.36 30.67
C MET A 11 -7.07 4.85 30.97
N SER A 12 -8.02 5.73 31.34
CA SER A 12 -9.44 5.36 31.50
C SER A 12 -10.28 5.47 30.22
N GLY A 13 -9.65 5.65 29.07
CA GLY A 13 -10.34 5.75 27.78
C GLY A 13 -10.97 7.13 27.48
N LYS A 14 -10.87 8.09 28.39
CA LYS A 14 -11.39 9.45 28.17
C LYS A 14 -10.48 10.23 27.22
N HIS A 15 -11.09 11.09 26.42
CA HIS A 15 -10.37 11.98 25.53
C HIS A 15 -9.46 12.95 26.30
N LEU A 16 -8.19 13.00 25.90
CA LEU A 16 -7.20 13.93 26.49
C LEU A 16 -7.17 15.29 25.78
N THR A 17 -7.73 15.38 24.59
CA THR A 17 -7.79 16.62 23.82
C THR A 17 -9.03 17.43 24.18
N GLY A 18 -8.90 18.76 24.21
CA GLY A 18 -10.04 19.67 24.33
C GLY A 18 -10.69 19.98 22.98
N PHE A 19 -10.11 19.50 21.88
CA PHE A 19 -10.61 19.76 20.53
C PHE A 19 -11.05 18.45 19.88
N VAL A 20 -12.20 18.49 19.21
CA VAL A 20 -12.70 17.37 18.42
C VAL A 20 -12.05 17.35 17.04
N PRO A 21 -11.86 16.17 16.42
CA PRO A 21 -11.51 16.08 15.00
C PRO A 21 -12.65 16.63 14.13
N TYR A 22 -12.32 17.20 12.98
CA TYR A 22 -13.30 17.55 11.95
C TYR A 22 -14.15 16.33 11.58
N GLY A 23 -15.47 16.47 11.55
CA GLY A 23 -16.42 15.36 11.40
C GLY A 23 -17.12 14.97 12.70
N TYR A 24 -16.66 15.51 13.84
CA TYR A 24 -17.28 15.31 15.15
C TYR A 24 -17.51 16.64 15.86
N LEU A 25 -18.49 16.64 16.76
CA LEU A 25 -18.78 17.69 17.73
C LEU A 25 -18.79 17.10 19.14
N TRP A 26 -18.67 17.95 20.17
CA TRP A 26 -18.93 17.55 21.54
C TRP A 26 -20.44 17.42 21.80
N ASP A 27 -20.81 16.43 22.62
CA ASP A 27 -22.15 16.40 23.22
C ASP A 27 -22.36 17.60 24.17
N GLU A 28 -23.58 17.82 24.61
CA GLU A 28 -23.93 18.95 25.52
C GLU A 28 -23.10 18.93 26.80
N LYS A 29 -22.71 17.77 27.29
CA LYS A 29 -21.90 17.60 28.52
C LYS A 29 -20.40 17.63 28.26
N ARG A 30 -19.97 17.70 27.01
CA ARG A 30 -18.56 17.62 26.58
C ARG A 30 -17.82 16.37 27.09
N GLU A 31 -18.53 15.26 27.15
CA GLU A 31 -17.96 13.98 27.55
C GLU A 31 -17.70 13.05 26.38
N ASN A 32 -18.57 13.08 25.34
CA ASN A 32 -18.49 12.21 24.18
C ASN A 32 -18.47 12.99 22.87
N TRP A 33 -17.95 12.36 21.83
CA TRP A 33 -18.00 12.87 20.47
C TRP A 33 -19.24 12.34 19.75
N ILE A 34 -19.97 13.24 19.10
CA ILE A 34 -21.12 12.95 18.26
C ILE A 34 -20.77 13.29 16.81
N VAL A 35 -21.33 12.55 15.85
CA VAL A 35 -21.05 12.75 14.42
C VAL A 35 -21.70 14.05 13.96
N ASP A 36 -20.91 14.92 13.33
CA ASP A 36 -21.37 16.08 12.58
C ASP A 36 -21.65 15.66 11.13
N GLY A 37 -22.91 15.54 10.76
CA GLY A 37 -23.31 14.99 9.46
C GLY A 37 -22.68 15.72 8.26
N GLU A 38 -22.67 17.08 8.26
CA GLU A 38 -22.10 17.89 7.18
C GLU A 38 -20.61 17.64 7.02
N ALA A 39 -19.86 17.70 8.12
CA ALA A 39 -18.42 17.50 8.11
C ALA A 39 -18.04 16.01 7.88
N ALA A 40 -18.84 15.08 8.41
CA ALA A 40 -18.63 13.64 8.20
C ALA A 40 -18.79 13.24 6.72
N ASP A 41 -19.73 13.83 6.01
CA ASP A 41 -19.90 13.59 4.56
C ASP A 41 -18.68 14.08 3.76
N VAL A 42 -18.08 15.19 4.14
CA VAL A 42 -16.82 15.66 3.54
C VAL A 42 -15.68 14.69 3.85
N VAL A 43 -15.60 14.15 5.08
CA VAL A 43 -14.60 13.13 5.44
C VAL A 43 -14.80 11.88 4.58
N ARG A 44 -16.02 11.34 4.48
CA ARG A 44 -16.35 10.18 3.62
C ARG A 44 -15.95 10.43 2.17
N ARG A 45 -16.25 11.64 1.65
CA ARG A 45 -15.88 12.04 0.29
C ARG A 45 -14.37 12.07 0.08
N ILE A 46 -13.57 12.53 1.04
CA ILE A 46 -12.10 12.52 0.98
C ILE A 46 -11.57 11.08 0.89
N TYR A 47 -12.14 10.16 1.68
CA TYR A 47 -11.78 8.75 1.62
C TYR A 47 -12.18 8.11 0.29
N ALA A 48 -13.40 8.36 -0.22
CA ALA A 48 -13.87 7.88 -1.52
C ALA A 48 -12.95 8.36 -2.66
N MET A 49 -12.63 9.64 -2.73
CA MET A 49 -11.71 10.17 -3.74
C MET A 49 -10.31 9.53 -3.65
N THR A 50 -9.85 9.16 -2.45
CA THR A 50 -8.57 8.45 -2.29
C THR A 50 -8.64 7.04 -2.88
N LEU A 51 -9.76 6.32 -2.69
CA LEU A 51 -10.01 5.01 -3.31
C LEU A 51 -10.09 5.11 -4.84
N GLU A 52 -10.65 6.20 -5.36
CA GLU A 52 -10.68 6.53 -6.81
C GLU A 52 -9.29 6.84 -7.38
N GLY A 53 -8.25 6.96 -6.53
CA GLY A 53 -6.86 7.19 -6.93
C GLY A 53 -6.42 8.65 -6.93
N TYR A 54 -7.24 9.59 -6.44
CA TYR A 54 -6.82 10.99 -6.30
C TYR A 54 -5.80 11.16 -5.17
N GLY A 55 -4.73 11.89 -5.46
CA GLY A 55 -3.74 12.27 -4.46
C GLY A 55 -4.23 13.41 -3.57
N PRO A 56 -3.65 13.60 -2.36
CA PRO A 56 -4.09 14.64 -1.41
C PRO A 56 -4.09 16.06 -1.98
N PHE A 57 -3.20 16.37 -2.93
CA PHE A 57 -3.19 17.66 -3.61
C PHE A 57 -4.42 17.84 -4.51
N GLN A 58 -4.76 16.83 -5.30
CA GLN A 58 -5.91 16.84 -6.21
C GLN A 58 -7.23 16.92 -5.42
N ILE A 59 -7.30 16.18 -4.31
CA ILE A 59 -8.46 16.22 -3.39
C ILE A 59 -8.61 17.64 -2.82
N ALA A 60 -7.54 18.25 -2.30
CA ALA A 60 -7.57 19.61 -1.77
C ALA A 60 -7.99 20.63 -2.85
N SER A 61 -7.46 20.50 -4.07
CA SER A 61 -7.83 21.34 -5.22
C SER A 61 -9.30 21.21 -5.57
N ARG A 62 -9.83 19.99 -5.58
CA ARG A 62 -11.25 19.72 -5.89
C ARG A 62 -12.18 20.27 -4.84
N LEU A 63 -11.90 20.05 -3.56
CA LEU A 63 -12.67 20.61 -2.45
C LEU A 63 -12.68 22.15 -2.49
N THR A 64 -11.54 22.76 -2.84
CA THR A 64 -11.42 24.22 -3.04
C THR A 64 -12.28 24.70 -4.21
N SER A 65 -12.23 24.01 -5.35
CA SER A 65 -13.04 24.32 -6.54
C SER A 65 -14.53 24.19 -6.28
N ASP A 66 -14.92 23.19 -5.50
CA ASP A 66 -16.31 22.93 -5.12
C ASP A 66 -16.80 23.88 -3.99
N LYS A 67 -15.94 24.82 -3.56
CA LYS A 67 -16.22 25.82 -2.51
C LYS A 67 -16.68 25.21 -1.18
N ILE A 68 -16.14 24.04 -0.83
CA ILE A 68 -16.39 23.41 0.47
C ILE A 68 -15.56 24.12 1.53
N GLU A 69 -16.19 24.49 2.63
CA GLU A 69 -15.49 25.16 3.73
C GLU A 69 -14.41 24.28 4.34
N MET A 70 -13.25 24.87 4.61
CA MET A 70 -12.16 24.15 5.27
C MET A 70 -12.50 23.87 6.75
N PRO A 71 -11.93 22.81 7.35
CA PRO A 71 -12.24 22.39 8.72
C PRO A 71 -12.20 23.51 9.76
N ALA A 72 -11.24 24.42 9.67
CA ALA A 72 -11.08 25.50 10.64
C ALA A 72 -12.27 26.50 10.62
N VAL A 73 -12.85 26.76 9.46
CA VAL A 73 -14.01 27.66 9.29
C VAL A 73 -15.29 26.95 9.77
N HIS A 74 -15.50 25.72 9.33
CA HIS A 74 -16.65 24.92 9.73
C HIS A 74 -16.71 24.75 11.26
N MET A 75 -15.59 24.35 11.88
CA MET A 75 -15.52 24.18 13.34
C MET A 75 -15.71 25.49 14.10
N ALA A 76 -15.23 26.62 13.56
CA ALA A 76 -15.44 27.94 14.17
C ALA A 76 -16.94 28.34 14.24
N ARG A 77 -17.76 27.90 13.28
CA ARG A 77 -19.23 28.11 13.32
C ARG A 77 -19.90 27.42 14.52
N HIS A 78 -19.30 26.31 14.97
CA HIS A 78 -19.77 25.54 16.14
C HIS A 78 -19.06 25.95 17.44
N ASP A 79 -18.37 27.08 17.47
CA ASP A 79 -17.53 27.54 18.60
C ASP A 79 -16.44 26.51 18.99
N GLU A 80 -16.03 25.67 18.05
CA GLU A 80 -15.03 24.63 18.23
C GLU A 80 -13.75 24.93 17.43
N GLY A 81 -12.67 24.19 17.73
CA GLY A 81 -11.40 24.24 17.01
C GLY A 81 -10.40 25.27 17.55
N LEU A 82 -9.13 25.01 17.21
CA LEU A 82 -7.99 25.82 17.70
C LEU A 82 -7.93 27.22 17.06
N HIS A 83 -8.58 27.43 15.94
CA HIS A 83 -8.49 28.66 15.13
C HIS A 83 -9.80 29.41 15.04
N LYS A 84 -10.71 29.21 15.97
CA LYS A 84 -12.05 29.82 15.96
C LYS A 84 -12.05 31.35 15.96
N THR A 85 -11.00 31.97 16.51
CA THR A 85 -10.86 33.44 16.56
C THR A 85 -10.01 34.01 15.43
N ARG A 86 -9.53 33.18 14.51
CA ARG A 86 -8.65 33.60 13.43
C ARG A 86 -9.45 34.09 12.24
N ASP A 87 -9.12 35.28 11.74
CA ASP A 87 -9.65 35.77 10.47
C ASP A 87 -9.05 34.98 9.31
N ILE A 88 -9.91 34.27 8.58
CA ILE A 88 -9.52 33.41 7.44
C ILE A 88 -10.03 34.07 6.17
N LYS A 89 -9.08 34.61 5.37
CA LYS A 89 -9.42 35.33 4.13
C LYS A 89 -10.07 34.41 3.08
N ASP A 90 -9.63 33.16 2.97
CA ASP A 90 -10.12 32.20 1.97
C ASP A 90 -10.76 30.99 2.69
N PRO A 91 -12.06 31.02 3.01
CA PRO A 91 -12.72 30.01 3.84
C PRO A 91 -12.78 28.61 3.19
N CYS A 92 -12.69 28.53 1.87
CA CYS A 92 -12.78 27.27 1.11
C CYS A 92 -11.41 26.78 0.59
N LYS A 93 -10.30 27.40 1.00
CA LYS A 93 -8.96 27.03 0.52
C LYS A 93 -8.40 25.84 1.30
N TRP A 94 -8.59 24.65 0.79
CA TRP A 94 -8.05 23.43 1.37
C TRP A 94 -6.56 23.31 1.16
N SER A 95 -5.85 22.81 2.18
CA SER A 95 -4.44 22.47 2.07
C SER A 95 -4.23 20.96 1.94
N THR A 96 -3.20 20.57 1.22
CA THR A 96 -2.77 19.17 1.12
C THR A 96 -2.50 18.55 2.49
N SER A 97 -1.93 19.32 3.41
CA SER A 97 -1.64 18.85 4.78
C SER A 97 -2.90 18.56 5.57
N THR A 98 -3.98 19.34 5.38
CA THR A 98 -5.27 19.09 6.01
C THR A 98 -5.86 17.76 5.55
N VAL A 99 -5.86 17.49 4.24
CA VAL A 99 -6.33 16.23 3.67
C VAL A 99 -5.48 15.05 4.19
N VAL A 100 -4.15 15.19 4.20
CA VAL A 100 -3.26 14.13 4.74
C VAL A 100 -3.53 13.85 6.21
N ASN A 101 -3.79 14.88 7.01
CA ASN A 101 -4.10 14.72 8.43
C ASN A 101 -5.45 14.03 8.65
N ILE A 102 -6.47 14.34 7.84
CA ILE A 102 -7.76 13.65 7.87
C ILE A 102 -7.56 12.17 7.56
N LEU A 103 -6.88 11.83 6.47
CA LEU A 103 -6.66 10.45 6.05
C LEU A 103 -5.83 9.60 7.03
N LYS A 104 -5.09 10.21 7.97
CA LYS A 104 -4.26 9.49 8.96
C LYS A 104 -5.00 9.17 10.27
N ARG A 105 -6.11 9.83 10.53
CA ARG A 105 -6.74 9.79 11.85
C ARG A 105 -7.50 8.50 12.07
N ARG A 106 -7.03 7.69 13.02
CA ARG A 106 -7.71 6.47 13.47
C ARG A 106 -8.99 6.77 14.27
N GLU A 107 -9.17 8.01 14.72
CA GLU A 107 -10.36 8.44 15.40
C GLU A 107 -11.62 8.31 14.54
N TYR A 108 -11.50 8.35 13.22
CA TYR A 108 -12.64 8.11 12.32
C TYR A 108 -13.17 6.67 12.33
N LEU A 109 -12.42 5.73 12.91
CA LEU A 109 -12.86 4.36 13.17
C LEU A 109 -13.70 4.22 14.45
N GLY A 110 -14.02 5.32 15.12
CA GLY A 110 -14.68 5.29 16.42
C GLY A 110 -13.74 5.04 17.60
N HIS A 111 -12.44 5.21 17.43
CA HIS A 111 -11.43 4.90 18.44
C HIS A 111 -10.92 6.16 19.15
N THR A 112 -10.76 6.10 20.47
CA THR A 112 -10.01 7.12 21.20
C THR A 112 -8.53 6.78 21.17
N VAL A 113 -7.70 7.67 20.64
CA VAL A 113 -6.25 7.49 20.56
C VAL A 113 -5.52 8.50 21.41
N ASN A 114 -4.95 8.03 22.52
CA ASN A 114 -4.27 8.85 23.52
C ASN A 114 -2.75 8.69 23.43
N PHE A 115 -2.01 9.62 24.05
CA PHE A 115 -0.55 9.64 24.18
C PHE A 115 0.25 9.64 22.88
N LYS A 116 -0.32 10.20 21.80
CA LYS A 116 0.38 10.36 20.51
C LYS A 116 1.63 11.22 20.58
N THR A 117 1.72 12.09 21.58
CA THR A 117 2.86 13.01 21.74
C THR A 117 3.42 12.95 23.14
N ARG A 118 4.74 13.10 23.24
CA ARG A 118 5.46 13.23 24.51
C ARG A 118 6.23 14.55 24.55
N LYS A 119 6.21 15.23 25.69
CA LYS A 119 7.03 16.43 25.93
C LYS A 119 7.82 16.26 27.23
N HIS A 120 9.15 16.25 27.12
CA HIS A 120 10.00 16.32 28.29
C HIS A 120 10.00 17.76 28.81
N PHE A 121 10.26 17.95 30.12
CA PHE A 121 10.22 19.30 30.70
C PHE A 121 11.25 20.27 30.12
N LYS A 122 12.38 19.76 29.60
CA LYS A 122 13.42 20.53 28.92
C LYS A 122 13.09 20.84 27.47
N ASP A 123 12.11 20.18 26.86
CA ASP A 123 11.80 20.33 25.46
C ASP A 123 10.96 21.59 25.20
N LYS A 124 11.32 22.36 24.21
CA LYS A 124 10.50 23.51 23.75
C LYS A 124 9.22 23.06 23.09
N LYS A 125 9.24 21.92 22.35
CA LYS A 125 8.10 21.37 21.60
C LYS A 125 7.81 19.93 22.03
N SER A 126 6.54 19.50 21.84
CA SER A 126 6.17 18.09 21.94
C SER A 126 6.62 17.32 20.69
N HIS A 127 7.01 16.05 20.87
CA HIS A 127 7.40 15.15 19.80
C HIS A 127 6.35 14.04 19.66
N TYR A 128 6.06 13.64 18.44
CA TYR A 128 5.26 12.45 18.19
C TYR A 128 6.08 11.23 18.61
N VAL A 129 5.42 10.29 19.27
CA VAL A 129 5.97 8.97 19.60
C VAL A 129 5.54 7.96 18.54
N ASP A 130 6.21 6.80 18.51
CA ASP A 130 5.86 5.73 17.59
C ASP A 130 4.42 5.26 17.83
N GLU A 131 3.75 4.77 16.77
CA GLU A 131 2.36 4.33 16.85
C GLU A 131 2.20 3.12 17.81
N SER A 132 3.22 2.33 18.02
CA SER A 132 3.24 1.22 18.98
C SER A 132 3.15 1.67 20.45
N GLU A 133 3.51 2.92 20.75
CA GLU A 133 3.40 3.52 22.08
C GLU A 133 2.03 4.21 22.33
N TRP A 134 1.17 4.27 21.33
CA TRP A 134 -0.13 4.90 21.48
C TRP A 134 -1.07 4.00 22.28
N THR A 135 -1.89 4.62 23.13
CA THR A 135 -2.96 3.89 23.81
C THR A 135 -4.26 4.11 23.06
N ILE A 136 -4.79 3.02 22.50
CA ILE A 136 -5.99 3.01 21.66
C ILE A 136 -7.10 2.31 22.41
N PHE A 137 -8.25 2.96 22.52
CA PHE A 137 -9.49 2.39 23.03
C PHE A 137 -10.47 2.30 21.87
N GLU A 138 -10.89 1.09 21.56
CA GLU A 138 -11.75 0.82 20.41
C GLU A 138 -13.20 1.11 20.72
N ASN A 139 -13.95 1.53 19.69
CA ASN A 139 -15.42 1.71 19.72
C ASN A 139 -15.92 2.61 20.86
N THR A 140 -15.25 3.72 21.09
CA THR A 140 -15.62 4.70 22.12
C THR A 140 -16.64 5.74 21.66
N HIS A 141 -16.81 5.88 20.34
CA HIS A 141 -17.79 6.78 19.70
C HIS A 141 -18.18 6.22 18.32
N GLU A 142 -19.18 6.83 17.69
CA GLU A 142 -19.64 6.38 16.38
C GLU A 142 -18.57 6.57 15.30
N ALA A 143 -18.35 5.54 14.49
CA ALA A 143 -17.38 5.56 13.40
C ALA A 143 -17.94 6.31 12.18
N ILE A 144 -17.13 7.20 11.58
CA ILE A 144 -17.44 7.84 10.28
C ILE A 144 -17.00 6.96 9.12
N ILE A 145 -15.88 6.24 9.30
CA ILE A 145 -15.25 5.38 8.30
C ILE A 145 -15.14 3.96 8.88
N ASP A 146 -15.45 2.96 8.09
CA ASP A 146 -15.25 1.56 8.45
C ASP A 146 -13.77 1.16 8.37
N GLN A 147 -13.39 0.10 9.08
CA GLN A 147 -12.02 -0.41 9.17
C GLN A 147 -11.45 -0.78 7.79
N GLU A 148 -12.25 -1.39 6.94
CA GLU A 148 -11.82 -1.87 5.63
C GLU A 148 -11.48 -0.72 4.68
N THR A 149 -12.33 0.32 4.63
CA THR A 149 -12.08 1.56 3.90
C THR A 149 -10.83 2.27 4.41
N PHE A 150 -10.66 2.35 5.73
CA PHE A 150 -9.48 2.97 6.33
C PHE A 150 -8.20 2.22 5.94
N ASP A 151 -8.15 0.90 6.10
CA ASP A 151 -6.98 0.08 5.79
C ASP A 151 -6.62 0.15 4.30
N SER A 152 -7.62 0.12 3.41
CA SER A 152 -7.43 0.29 1.97
C SER A 152 -6.81 1.64 1.64
N VAL A 153 -7.30 2.71 2.26
CA VAL A 153 -6.74 4.07 2.09
C VAL A 153 -5.31 4.16 2.63
N GLN A 154 -4.99 3.56 3.81
CA GLN A 154 -3.61 3.55 4.32
C GLN A 154 -2.67 2.79 3.36
N ARG A 155 -3.09 1.66 2.81
CA ARG A 155 -2.33 0.89 1.82
C ARG A 155 -2.06 1.70 0.56
N ILE A 156 -3.07 2.36 -0.02
CA ILE A 156 -2.92 3.22 -1.19
C ILE A 156 -1.93 4.36 -0.88
N ARG A 157 -2.06 5.02 0.26
CA ARG A 157 -1.17 6.11 0.68
C ARG A 157 0.28 5.66 0.90
N GLY A 158 0.49 4.47 1.45
CA GLY A 158 1.82 3.86 1.60
C GLY A 158 2.47 3.57 0.24
N ASN A 159 1.66 3.33 -0.78
CA ASN A 159 2.09 2.99 -2.13
C ASN A 159 2.16 4.19 -3.08
N ALA A 160 1.44 5.28 -2.79
CA ALA A 160 1.37 6.44 -3.68
C ALA A 160 2.72 7.15 -3.83
N LYS A 161 3.08 7.46 -5.09
CA LYS A 161 4.18 8.37 -5.42
C LYS A 161 3.67 9.77 -5.72
N ARG A 162 4.57 10.76 -5.57
CA ARG A 162 4.34 12.09 -6.13
C ARG A 162 4.35 11.99 -7.65
N TYR A 163 3.28 12.47 -8.28
CA TYR A 163 3.21 12.65 -9.73
C TYR A 163 3.78 14.01 -10.08
N ALA A 164 4.44 14.10 -11.24
CA ALA A 164 4.78 15.39 -11.82
C ALA A 164 3.47 16.10 -12.21
N ASP A 165 3.40 17.40 -11.93
CA ASP A 165 2.27 18.23 -12.33
C ASP A 165 2.05 18.11 -13.85
N GLY A 166 0.80 18.01 -14.28
CA GLY A 166 0.41 17.94 -15.69
C GLY A 166 -0.08 16.59 -16.18
N PHE A 167 0.11 15.48 -15.43
CA PHE A 167 -0.43 14.18 -15.83
C PHE A 167 -1.81 13.85 -15.24
N GLY A 168 -2.39 14.74 -14.41
CA GLY A 168 -3.76 14.61 -13.86
C GLY A 168 -3.95 13.38 -13.00
N GLU A 169 -4.18 12.21 -13.60
CA GLU A 169 -4.56 10.99 -12.90
C GLU A 169 -3.40 10.00 -12.74
N ALA A 170 -3.41 9.26 -11.63
CA ALA A 170 -2.53 8.13 -11.43
C ALA A 170 -2.82 7.04 -12.48
N ALA A 171 -1.78 6.35 -12.96
CA ALA A 171 -2.01 5.16 -13.77
C ALA A 171 -2.63 4.04 -12.90
N PRO A 172 -3.58 3.24 -13.44
CA PRO A 172 -4.43 2.35 -12.65
C PRO A 172 -3.69 1.38 -11.72
N LEU A 173 -2.57 0.83 -12.17
CA LEU A 173 -1.78 -0.15 -11.40
C LEU A 173 -0.68 0.50 -10.55
N THR A 174 -0.70 1.82 -10.37
CA THR A 174 0.32 2.50 -9.57
C THR A 174 0.26 2.07 -8.11
N GLY A 175 1.39 1.57 -7.61
CA GLY A 175 1.49 1.06 -6.24
C GLY A 175 1.05 -0.39 -6.07
N LEU A 176 0.40 -1.00 -7.06
CA LEU A 176 -0.05 -2.40 -7.02
C LEU A 176 0.93 -3.35 -7.73
N ILE A 177 1.81 -2.86 -8.63
CA ILE A 177 2.66 -3.70 -9.47
C ILE A 177 4.14 -3.66 -9.04
N TYR A 178 4.73 -4.84 -8.91
CA TYR A 178 6.08 -5.05 -8.39
C TYR A 178 6.87 -6.01 -9.28
N CYS A 179 8.18 -5.87 -9.26
CA CYS A 179 9.11 -6.83 -9.86
C CYS A 179 9.21 -8.07 -8.97
N ALA A 180 9.00 -9.26 -9.50
CA ALA A 180 9.11 -10.51 -8.76
C ALA A 180 10.54 -10.80 -8.27
N ASP A 181 11.57 -10.44 -9.07
CA ASP A 181 12.97 -10.77 -8.77
C ASP A 181 13.58 -9.87 -7.68
N CYS A 182 13.30 -8.55 -7.73
CA CYS A 182 13.92 -7.62 -6.78
C CYS A 182 12.95 -7.01 -5.76
N GLY A 183 11.65 -7.36 -5.81
CA GLY A 183 10.62 -6.81 -4.94
C GLY A 183 10.35 -5.30 -5.14
N GLY A 184 11.06 -4.65 -6.04
CA GLY A 184 10.95 -3.21 -6.29
C GLY A 184 9.65 -2.84 -7.01
N LYS A 185 9.08 -1.67 -6.67
CA LYS A 185 7.90 -1.14 -7.36
C LYS A 185 8.20 -0.91 -8.84
N MET A 186 7.23 -1.18 -9.70
CA MET A 186 7.30 -0.85 -11.12
C MET A 186 6.63 0.48 -11.39
N TYR A 187 7.23 1.25 -12.30
CA TYR A 187 6.76 2.59 -12.64
C TYR A 187 6.24 2.66 -14.06
N VAL A 188 5.17 3.44 -14.25
CA VAL A 188 4.59 3.65 -15.56
C VAL A 188 5.43 4.59 -16.41
N HIS A 189 5.68 4.16 -17.63
CA HIS A 189 6.13 5.01 -18.72
C HIS A 189 4.97 5.16 -19.71
N ARG A 190 4.40 6.35 -19.81
CA ARG A 190 3.17 6.60 -20.57
C ARG A 190 3.37 6.60 -22.10
N THR A 191 4.60 6.82 -22.54
CA THR A 191 4.96 6.88 -23.95
C THR A 191 6.04 5.86 -24.28
N TYR A 192 5.86 5.14 -25.36
CA TYR A 192 6.86 4.20 -25.88
C TYR A 192 6.93 4.31 -27.40
N ASN A 193 8.14 4.49 -27.94
CA ASN A 193 8.38 4.60 -29.39
C ASN A 193 7.48 5.65 -30.11
N GLY A 194 7.25 6.81 -29.46
CA GLY A 194 6.43 7.87 -30.02
C GLY A 194 4.94 7.56 -30.09
N LYS A 195 4.45 6.59 -29.32
CA LYS A 195 3.04 6.26 -29.14
C LYS A 195 2.66 6.35 -27.69
N ARG A 196 1.41 6.70 -27.40
CA ARG A 196 0.84 6.62 -26.04
C ARG A 196 0.51 5.17 -25.71
N THR A 197 1.50 4.41 -25.30
CA THR A 197 1.36 3.02 -24.86
C THR A 197 1.93 2.90 -23.46
N PRO A 198 1.11 3.02 -22.41
CA PRO A 198 1.57 2.90 -21.04
C PRO A 198 2.20 1.52 -20.78
N GLN A 199 3.37 1.51 -20.20
CA GLN A 199 4.09 0.30 -19.82
C GLN A 199 4.69 0.46 -18.42
N TYR A 200 4.65 -0.59 -17.63
CA TYR A 200 5.31 -0.64 -16.34
C TYR A 200 6.71 -1.21 -16.47
N THR A 201 7.69 -0.59 -15.80
CA THR A 201 9.09 -1.03 -15.78
C THR A 201 9.64 -1.05 -14.36
N CYS A 202 10.54 -1.98 -14.09
CA CYS A 202 11.18 -2.11 -12.78
C CYS A 202 11.99 -0.85 -12.43
N SER A 203 11.69 -0.26 -11.28
CA SER A 203 12.36 0.95 -10.81
C SER A 203 13.81 0.73 -10.37
N GLN A 204 14.14 -0.49 -9.94
CA GLN A 204 15.48 -0.80 -9.45
C GLN A 204 16.48 -1.02 -10.60
N TYR A 205 15.98 -1.49 -11.76
CA TYR A 205 16.82 -1.62 -12.96
C TYR A 205 17.35 -0.26 -13.45
N SER A 206 16.50 0.78 -13.40
CA SER A 206 16.85 2.12 -13.90
C SER A 206 17.77 2.92 -12.99
N LYS A 207 18.06 2.45 -11.77
CA LYS A 207 18.96 3.14 -10.84
C LYS A 207 20.41 2.95 -11.25
N VAL A 208 21.18 4.03 -11.13
CA VAL A 208 22.62 4.06 -11.50
C VAL A 208 23.47 3.38 -10.42
N PRO A 209 24.40 2.51 -10.77
CA PRO A 209 24.66 1.97 -12.12
C PRO A 209 23.52 1.04 -12.58
N ILE A 210 23.14 1.16 -13.87
CA ILE A 210 22.03 0.40 -14.44
C ILE A 210 22.28 -1.11 -14.33
N GLY A 211 21.25 -1.85 -13.90
CA GLY A 211 21.31 -3.32 -13.81
C GLY A 211 21.97 -3.88 -12.56
N THR A 212 22.49 -3.06 -11.63
CA THR A 212 23.15 -3.55 -10.41
C THR A 212 22.18 -4.02 -9.34
N ARG A 213 21.00 -3.38 -9.23
CA ARG A 213 19.99 -3.71 -8.22
C ARG A 213 18.92 -4.67 -8.73
N CYS A 214 18.74 -4.74 -10.04
CA CYS A 214 17.90 -5.72 -10.71
C CYS A 214 18.59 -6.05 -12.04
N PRO A 215 18.93 -7.32 -12.33
CA PRO A 215 19.74 -7.70 -13.47
C PRO A 215 19.03 -7.48 -14.81
N THR A 216 17.69 -7.47 -14.80
CA THR A 216 16.89 -7.41 -16.00
C THR A 216 15.84 -6.33 -15.96
N GLN A 217 15.55 -5.75 -17.13
CA GLN A 217 14.49 -4.76 -17.28
C GLN A 217 13.14 -5.47 -17.41
N HIS A 218 12.48 -5.73 -16.29
CA HIS A 218 11.09 -6.19 -16.29
C HIS A 218 10.22 -5.11 -16.89
N ARG A 219 9.48 -5.46 -17.94
CA ARG A 219 8.57 -4.53 -18.63
C ARG A 219 7.31 -5.26 -19.05
N ILE A 220 6.15 -4.65 -18.78
CA ILE A 220 4.85 -5.17 -19.20
C ILE A 220 3.94 -4.02 -19.62
N ALA A 221 3.07 -4.26 -20.62
CA ALA A 221 2.09 -3.25 -21.05
C ALA A 221 0.94 -3.17 -20.04
N GLU A 222 0.48 -1.96 -19.75
CA GLU A 222 -0.64 -1.71 -18.83
C GLU A 222 -1.90 -2.47 -19.28
N LYS A 223 -2.24 -2.37 -20.58
CA LYS A 223 -3.41 -3.05 -21.15
C LYS A 223 -3.38 -4.57 -20.90
N THR A 224 -2.23 -5.21 -21.05
CA THR A 224 -2.08 -6.66 -20.84
C THR A 224 -2.36 -7.05 -19.39
N VAL A 225 -1.85 -6.27 -18.44
CA VAL A 225 -2.09 -6.56 -17.01
C VAL A 225 -3.54 -6.32 -16.63
N LEU A 226 -4.14 -5.22 -17.12
CA LEU A 226 -5.54 -4.91 -16.86
C LEU A 226 -6.48 -5.98 -17.44
N SER A 227 -6.24 -6.44 -18.69
CA SER A 227 -6.99 -7.54 -19.29
C SER A 227 -6.86 -8.81 -18.46
N LEU A 228 -5.63 -9.19 -18.05
CA LEU A 228 -5.41 -10.39 -17.23
C LEU A 228 -6.14 -10.31 -15.87
N VAL A 229 -6.11 -9.15 -15.20
CA VAL A 229 -6.83 -8.95 -13.93
C VAL A 229 -8.33 -9.05 -14.14
N SER A 230 -8.86 -8.42 -15.21
CA SER A 230 -10.27 -8.47 -15.61
C SER A 230 -10.72 -9.91 -15.86
N ASP A 231 -10.00 -10.64 -16.72
CA ASP A 231 -10.31 -12.01 -17.10
C ASP A 231 -10.29 -12.96 -15.88
N MET A 232 -9.31 -12.79 -14.99
CA MET A 232 -9.23 -13.59 -13.76
C MET A 232 -10.37 -13.27 -12.78
N LEU A 233 -10.71 -11.99 -12.58
CA LEU A 233 -11.82 -11.60 -11.71
C LEU A 233 -13.17 -12.07 -12.26
N GLN A 234 -13.35 -12.00 -13.57
CA GLN A 234 -14.56 -12.53 -14.21
C GLN A 234 -14.67 -14.05 -13.99
N ALA A 235 -13.60 -14.80 -14.22
CA ALA A 235 -13.58 -16.25 -14.01
C ALA A 235 -13.79 -16.64 -12.54
N ILE A 236 -13.23 -15.88 -11.61
CA ILE A 236 -13.47 -16.09 -10.15
C ILE A 236 -14.94 -15.79 -9.83
N SER A 237 -15.50 -14.70 -10.37
CA SER A 237 -16.90 -14.32 -10.17
C SER A 237 -17.86 -15.41 -10.67
N ASP A 238 -17.63 -15.89 -11.89
CA ASP A 238 -18.47 -16.93 -12.50
C ASP A 238 -18.39 -18.25 -11.72
N TYR A 239 -17.18 -18.62 -11.28
CA TYR A 239 -16.98 -19.80 -10.44
C TYR A 239 -17.65 -19.65 -9.06
N ALA A 240 -17.46 -18.51 -8.39
CA ALA A 240 -18.06 -18.24 -7.09
C ALA A 240 -19.59 -18.17 -7.14
N LYS A 241 -20.17 -17.73 -8.25
CA LYS A 241 -21.63 -17.73 -8.48
C LYS A 241 -22.17 -19.11 -8.80
N SER A 242 -21.40 -19.94 -9.51
CA SER A 242 -21.80 -21.31 -9.88
C SER A 242 -21.77 -22.28 -8.70
N ASP A 243 -20.71 -22.23 -7.88
CA ASP A 243 -20.53 -23.10 -6.70
C ASP A 243 -19.85 -22.36 -5.55
N ARG A 244 -20.64 -21.59 -4.82
CA ARG A 244 -20.19 -20.78 -3.69
C ARG A 244 -19.54 -21.60 -2.58
N ALA A 245 -20.11 -22.79 -2.29
CA ALA A 245 -19.63 -23.63 -1.21
C ALA A 245 -18.24 -24.21 -1.51
N THR A 246 -18.05 -24.70 -2.72
CA THR A 246 -16.75 -25.23 -3.18
C THR A 246 -15.70 -24.11 -3.29
N PHE A 247 -16.06 -22.94 -3.79
CA PHE A 247 -15.16 -21.79 -3.82
C PHE A 247 -14.67 -21.39 -2.43
N ILE A 248 -15.58 -21.28 -1.44
CA ILE A 248 -15.21 -20.97 -0.05
C ILE A 248 -14.24 -22.01 0.50
N ARG A 249 -14.56 -23.30 0.26
CA ARG A 249 -13.71 -24.41 0.70
C ARG A 249 -12.32 -24.35 0.06
N GLU A 250 -12.22 -24.18 -1.26
CA GLU A 250 -10.93 -24.10 -1.97
C GLU A 250 -10.09 -22.90 -1.52
N VAL A 251 -10.71 -21.73 -1.31
CA VAL A 251 -10.00 -20.55 -0.79
C VAL A 251 -9.51 -20.83 0.63
N GLN A 252 -10.33 -21.46 1.47
CA GLN A 252 -9.92 -21.86 2.81
C GLN A 252 -8.79 -22.89 2.78
N GLU A 253 -8.85 -23.89 1.91
CA GLU A 253 -7.81 -24.91 1.73
C GLU A 253 -6.51 -24.32 1.18
N ALA A 254 -6.57 -23.40 0.22
CA ALA A 254 -5.41 -22.72 -0.32
C ALA A 254 -4.70 -21.84 0.75
N GLN A 255 -5.46 -21.23 1.64
CA GLN A 255 -4.94 -20.52 2.81
C GLN A 255 -4.45 -21.45 3.92
N ALA A 256 -5.10 -22.61 4.06
CA ALA A 256 -4.90 -23.60 5.12
C ALA A 256 -3.73 -24.58 4.83
N SER A 257 -3.48 -24.93 3.58
CA SER A 257 -2.56 -26.02 3.21
C SER A 257 -1.10 -25.81 3.66
N GLN A 258 -0.69 -24.55 3.91
CA GLN A 258 0.61 -24.23 4.51
C GLN A 258 0.55 -23.93 6.02
N GLN A 259 -0.62 -23.68 6.60
CA GLN A 259 -0.75 -23.13 7.96
C GLN A 259 -1.49 -24.03 8.97
N ASP A 260 -2.32 -24.98 8.55
CA ASP A 260 -3.20 -25.71 9.48
C ASP A 260 -2.48 -26.56 10.51
N SER A 261 -1.40 -27.26 10.13
CA SER A 261 -0.60 -28.02 11.10
C SER A 261 0.13 -27.10 12.09
N ASP A 262 0.60 -25.95 11.60
CA ASP A 262 1.32 -24.98 12.41
C ASP A 262 0.40 -24.15 13.31
N ILE A 263 -0.80 -23.80 12.85
CA ILE A 263 -1.80 -23.13 13.67
C ILE A 263 -2.32 -24.05 14.77
N LYS A 264 -2.55 -25.34 14.48
CA LYS A 264 -2.94 -26.30 15.48
C LYS A 264 -1.88 -26.48 16.58
N LYS A 265 -0.61 -26.47 16.19
CA LYS A 265 0.54 -26.44 17.13
C LYS A 265 0.56 -25.13 17.92
N LYS A 266 0.41 -23.97 17.26
CA LYS A 266 0.39 -22.66 17.90
C LYS A 266 -0.76 -22.51 18.89
N ARG A 267 -1.98 -22.97 18.57
CA ARG A 267 -3.13 -22.98 19.50
C ARG A 267 -2.86 -23.87 20.72
N ARG A 268 -2.28 -25.06 20.52
CA ARG A 268 -1.89 -25.94 21.65
C ARG A 268 -0.81 -25.26 22.52
N ARG A 269 0.17 -24.63 21.87
CA ARG A 269 1.23 -23.92 22.61
C ARG A 269 0.68 -22.70 23.36
N LEU A 270 -0.22 -21.94 22.76
CA LEU A 270 -0.91 -20.81 23.39
C LEU A 270 -1.66 -21.27 24.66
N ALA A 271 -2.48 -22.32 24.54
CA ALA A 271 -3.19 -22.87 25.69
C ALA A 271 -2.25 -23.36 26.81
N ALA A 272 -1.12 -23.99 26.44
CA ALA A 272 -0.11 -24.42 27.41
C ALA A 272 0.59 -23.22 28.09
N ALA A 273 0.94 -22.17 27.33
CA ALA A 273 1.56 -20.96 27.85
C ALA A 273 0.61 -20.19 28.79
N GLN A 274 -0.66 -20.03 28.41
CA GLN A 274 -1.68 -19.40 29.26
C GLN A 274 -1.91 -20.19 30.57
N LYS A 275 -1.97 -21.54 30.48
CA LYS A 275 -2.06 -22.38 31.70
C LYS A 275 -0.86 -22.19 32.58
N ARG A 276 0.37 -22.19 32.03
CA ARG A 276 1.61 -22.01 32.80
C ARG A 276 1.68 -20.63 33.44
N ALA A 277 1.26 -19.58 32.73
CA ALA A 277 1.18 -18.22 33.28
C ALA A 277 0.27 -18.16 34.53
N GLY A 278 -0.92 -18.79 34.48
CA GLY A 278 -1.81 -18.89 35.63
C GLY A 278 -1.27 -19.74 36.77
N GLU A 279 -0.46 -20.77 36.47
CA GLU A 279 0.26 -21.53 37.53
C GLU A 279 1.35 -20.69 38.19
N LEU A 280 2.10 -19.90 37.42
CA LEU A 280 3.12 -19.00 37.95
C LEU A 280 2.55 -17.91 38.84
N GLU A 281 1.41 -17.31 38.50
CA GLU A 281 0.73 -16.37 39.38
C GLU A 281 0.44 -16.97 40.75
N ARG A 282 -0.07 -18.20 40.78
CA ARG A 282 -0.33 -18.91 42.05
C ARG A 282 0.95 -19.21 42.82
N LEU A 283 2.04 -19.57 42.12
CA LEU A 283 3.33 -19.84 42.76
C LEU A 283 3.95 -18.57 43.35
N VAL A 284 3.88 -17.44 42.64
CA VAL A 284 4.35 -16.13 43.12
C VAL A 284 3.60 -15.72 44.38
N CYS A 285 2.26 -15.84 44.37
CA CYS A 285 1.48 -15.60 45.62
C CYS A 285 1.92 -16.49 46.75
N LYS A 286 2.13 -17.79 46.51
CA LYS A 286 2.51 -18.76 47.52
C LYS A 286 3.91 -18.49 48.10
N ILE A 287 4.92 -18.19 47.28
CA ILE A 287 6.27 -17.86 47.79
C ILE A 287 6.28 -16.56 48.59
N TYR A 288 5.42 -15.58 48.21
CA TYR A 288 5.23 -14.35 48.97
C TYR A 288 4.63 -14.61 50.35
N GLU A 289 3.55 -15.42 50.40
CA GLU A 289 2.94 -15.83 51.70
C GLU A 289 3.90 -16.61 52.58
N ASP A 290 4.64 -17.56 52.02
CA ASP A 290 5.62 -18.38 52.79
C ASP A 290 6.81 -17.53 53.28
N ASN A 291 7.24 -16.52 52.53
CA ASN A 291 8.23 -15.56 52.98
C ASN A 291 7.70 -14.67 54.13
N ALA A 292 6.48 -14.09 53.92
CA ALA A 292 5.85 -13.26 54.94
C ALA A 292 5.58 -14.00 56.28
N LEU A 293 5.34 -15.31 56.21
CA LEU A 293 5.15 -16.17 57.36
C LEU A 293 6.49 -16.73 57.97
N GLY A 294 7.63 -16.31 57.41
CA GLY A 294 8.95 -16.76 57.87
C GLY A 294 9.30 -18.21 57.52
N ARG A 295 8.50 -18.88 56.66
CA ARG A 295 8.77 -20.26 56.22
C ARG A 295 9.81 -20.34 55.12
N LEU A 296 9.98 -19.25 54.35
CA LEU A 296 10.96 -19.13 53.27
C LEU A 296 11.95 -18.01 53.58
N PRO A 297 13.28 -18.29 53.65
CA PRO A 297 14.29 -17.26 53.91
C PRO A 297 14.33 -16.22 52.77
N ASP A 298 14.59 -14.94 53.12
CA ASP A 298 14.62 -13.81 52.19
C ASP A 298 15.56 -14.02 50.99
N ALA A 299 16.75 -14.57 51.24
CA ALA A 299 17.71 -14.86 50.17
C ALA A 299 17.17 -15.87 49.13
N ARG A 300 16.40 -16.86 49.60
CA ARG A 300 15.79 -17.86 48.68
C ARG A 300 14.54 -17.31 47.97
N TYR A 301 13.77 -16.49 48.69
CA TYR A 301 12.64 -15.76 48.11
C TYR A 301 13.10 -14.89 46.95
N ALA A 302 14.13 -14.05 47.13
CA ALA A 302 14.65 -13.16 46.09
C ALA A 302 15.09 -13.90 44.80
N VAL A 303 15.70 -15.09 44.94
CA VAL A 303 16.12 -15.91 43.81
C VAL A 303 14.91 -16.48 43.06
N LEU A 304 13.92 -17.01 43.78
CA LEU A 304 12.71 -17.59 43.17
C LEU A 304 11.84 -16.52 42.54
N ASP A 305 11.68 -15.38 43.21
CA ASP A 305 10.92 -14.24 42.69
C ASP A 305 11.52 -13.71 41.38
N ALA A 306 12.83 -13.51 41.30
CA ALA A 306 13.52 -13.10 40.08
C ALA A 306 13.39 -14.14 38.94
N GLN A 307 13.43 -15.44 39.28
CA GLN A 307 13.26 -16.50 38.30
C GLN A 307 11.84 -16.53 37.74
N TYR A 308 10.82 -16.43 38.61
CA TYR A 308 9.43 -16.42 38.20
C TYR A 308 9.06 -15.14 37.44
N ALA A 309 9.58 -13.98 37.82
CA ALA A 309 9.39 -12.73 37.08
C ALA A 309 9.93 -12.83 35.66
N LYS A 310 11.11 -13.40 35.47
CA LYS A 310 11.69 -13.63 34.14
C LYS A 310 10.84 -14.59 33.29
N GLU A 311 10.39 -15.72 33.90
CA GLU A 311 9.52 -16.67 33.19
C GLU A 311 8.17 -16.05 32.85
N GLN A 312 7.60 -15.17 33.66
CA GLN A 312 6.39 -14.44 33.38
C GLN A 312 6.55 -13.47 32.19
N GLU A 313 7.67 -12.75 32.11
CA GLU A 313 7.97 -11.84 30.99
C GLU A 313 8.11 -12.62 29.68
N GLU A 314 8.86 -13.74 29.67
CA GLU A 314 9.03 -14.60 28.50
C GLU A 314 7.71 -15.21 28.05
N LEU A 315 6.87 -15.71 28.96
CA LEU A 315 5.55 -16.26 28.64
C LEU A 315 4.57 -15.18 28.14
N SER A 316 4.59 -13.99 28.71
CA SER A 316 3.74 -12.89 28.28
C SER A 316 4.05 -12.48 26.84
N ALA A 317 5.34 -12.36 26.48
CA ALA A 317 5.77 -12.08 25.11
C ALA A 317 5.39 -13.23 24.15
N GLU A 318 5.54 -14.48 24.58
CA GLU A 318 5.15 -15.66 23.78
C GLU A 318 3.64 -15.70 23.54
N ILE A 319 2.82 -15.45 24.57
CA ILE A 319 1.35 -15.42 24.47
C ILE A 319 0.92 -14.34 23.49
N GLU A 320 1.43 -13.11 23.59
CA GLU A 320 1.10 -12.01 22.69
C GLU A 320 1.42 -12.36 21.22
N MET A 321 2.59 -12.96 20.97
CA MET A 321 2.99 -13.38 19.63
C MET A 321 2.06 -14.48 19.08
N LEU A 322 1.71 -15.47 19.90
CA LEU A 322 0.82 -16.57 19.50
C LEU A 322 -0.62 -16.12 19.30
N GLU A 323 -1.13 -15.22 20.15
CA GLU A 323 -2.46 -14.62 20.00
C GLU A 323 -2.58 -13.81 18.70
N LYS A 324 -1.59 -12.99 18.39
CA LYS A 324 -1.54 -12.27 17.08
C LYS A 324 -1.54 -13.24 15.91
N ALA A 325 -0.79 -14.33 15.98
CA ALA A 325 -0.72 -15.32 14.90
C ALA A 325 -2.03 -16.10 14.74
N VAL A 326 -2.71 -16.46 15.83
CA VAL A 326 -4.01 -17.14 15.80
C VAL A 326 -5.12 -16.20 15.34
N SER A 327 -5.14 -14.95 15.81
CA SER A 327 -6.11 -13.94 15.42
C SER A 327 -6.02 -13.62 13.93
N SER A 328 -4.80 -13.49 13.36
CA SER A 328 -4.62 -13.25 11.93
C SER A 328 -5.14 -14.41 11.08
N TYR A 329 -5.01 -15.66 11.56
CA TYR A 329 -5.58 -16.84 10.90
C TYR A 329 -7.11 -16.85 10.95
N ASP A 330 -7.72 -16.54 12.09
CA ASP A 330 -9.19 -16.50 12.25
C ASP A 330 -9.81 -15.34 11.43
N GLN A 331 -9.10 -14.25 11.22
CA GLN A 331 -9.47 -13.19 10.29
C GLN A 331 -9.45 -13.68 8.84
N GLY A 332 -8.48 -14.52 8.45
CA GLY A 332 -8.41 -15.14 7.12
C GLY A 332 -9.65 -15.98 6.78
N LYS A 333 -10.26 -16.64 7.77
CA LYS A 333 -11.46 -17.47 7.57
C LYS A 333 -12.70 -16.67 7.16
N LYS A 334 -12.84 -15.43 7.64
CA LYS A 334 -13.91 -14.49 7.24
C LYS A 334 -13.63 -13.80 5.90
N SER A 335 -12.44 -13.98 5.34
CA SER A 335 -11.99 -13.26 4.15
C SER A 335 -12.64 -13.74 2.87
N ALA A 336 -12.92 -15.05 2.72
CA ALA A 336 -13.59 -15.59 1.54
C ALA A 336 -15.03 -15.06 1.40
N GLU A 337 -15.75 -14.95 2.51
CA GLU A 337 -17.12 -14.41 2.52
C GLU A 337 -17.13 -12.93 2.16
N LYS A 338 -16.15 -12.15 2.66
CA LYS A 338 -15.97 -10.74 2.30
C LYS A 338 -15.64 -10.56 0.83
N PHE A 339 -14.79 -11.43 0.27
CA PHE A 339 -14.45 -11.38 -1.14
C PHE A 339 -15.66 -11.66 -2.04
N ILE A 340 -16.51 -12.60 -1.66
CA ILE A 340 -17.78 -12.88 -2.36
C ILE A 340 -18.72 -11.68 -2.26
N ALA A 341 -18.89 -11.09 -1.07
CA ALA A 341 -19.71 -9.90 -0.90
C ALA A 341 -19.20 -8.73 -1.78
N LEU A 342 -17.88 -8.63 -1.95
CA LEU A 342 -17.27 -7.65 -2.84
C LEU A 342 -17.54 -7.96 -4.32
N ILE A 343 -17.52 -9.25 -4.73
CA ILE A 343 -17.92 -9.68 -6.08
C ILE A 343 -19.39 -9.35 -6.34
N ASP A 344 -20.27 -9.61 -5.39
CA ASP A 344 -21.70 -9.37 -5.51
C ASP A 344 -22.05 -7.87 -5.63
N LYS A 345 -21.18 -6.99 -5.15
CA LYS A 345 -21.29 -5.52 -5.31
C LYS A 345 -21.12 -5.06 -6.76
N TYR A 346 -20.40 -5.82 -7.60
CA TYR A 346 -20.08 -5.45 -8.99
C TYR A 346 -20.79 -6.37 -9.98
N GLN A 347 -21.41 -5.77 -11.01
CA GLN A 347 -22.17 -6.53 -12.03
C GLN A 347 -21.30 -7.15 -13.12
N GLY A 348 -20.05 -6.72 -13.27
CA GLY A 348 -19.10 -7.24 -14.25
C GLY A 348 -17.73 -6.57 -14.14
N PHE A 349 -16.74 -7.13 -14.81
CA PHE A 349 -15.33 -6.73 -14.74
C PHE A 349 -14.75 -6.27 -16.08
N ASP A 350 -15.58 -6.03 -17.11
CA ASP A 350 -15.12 -5.60 -18.45
C ASP A 350 -14.36 -4.27 -18.41
N THR A 351 -14.76 -3.36 -17.55
CA THR A 351 -14.11 -2.06 -17.35
C THR A 351 -13.58 -1.94 -15.92
N MET A 352 -12.25 -2.10 -15.76
CA MET A 352 -11.60 -1.99 -14.48
C MET A 352 -11.42 -0.54 -14.04
N THR A 353 -12.13 -0.13 -13.00
CA THR A 353 -11.93 1.18 -12.37
C THR A 353 -10.78 1.13 -11.35
N ASN A 354 -10.20 2.29 -11.02
CA ASN A 354 -9.17 2.38 -9.98
C ASN A 354 -9.69 1.89 -8.62
N THR A 355 -10.96 2.14 -8.32
CA THR A 355 -11.62 1.66 -7.09
C THR A 355 -11.65 0.14 -7.07
N MET A 356 -12.13 -0.50 -8.15
CA MET A 356 -12.16 -1.97 -8.26
C MET A 356 -10.75 -2.56 -8.10
N LEU A 357 -9.74 -2.01 -8.79
CA LEU A 357 -8.37 -2.48 -8.66
C LEU A 357 -7.86 -2.41 -7.22
N ASN A 358 -8.13 -1.33 -6.51
CA ASN A 358 -7.70 -1.16 -5.13
C ASN A 358 -8.50 -2.03 -4.14
N GLU A 359 -9.78 -2.31 -4.40
CA GLU A 359 -10.61 -3.18 -3.58
C GLU A 359 -10.26 -4.67 -3.78
N PHE A 360 -9.99 -5.11 -5.02
CA PHE A 360 -9.76 -6.52 -5.33
C PHE A 360 -8.29 -6.94 -5.27
N VAL A 361 -7.35 -6.07 -5.67
CA VAL A 361 -5.94 -6.42 -5.86
C VAL A 361 -5.06 -5.91 -4.72
N ASP A 362 -4.34 -6.81 -4.07
CA ASP A 362 -3.32 -6.49 -3.08
C ASP A 362 -2.00 -6.13 -3.77
N LYS A 363 -1.49 -7.02 -4.61
CA LYS A 363 -0.25 -6.82 -5.37
C LYS A 363 -0.20 -7.71 -6.61
N ILE A 364 0.58 -7.25 -7.58
CA ILE A 364 0.88 -7.98 -8.82
C ILE A 364 2.40 -8.11 -8.93
N LEU A 365 2.88 -9.35 -9.09
CA LEU A 365 4.30 -9.63 -9.30
C LEU A 365 4.54 -9.95 -10.76
N VAL A 366 5.50 -9.26 -11.37
CA VAL A 366 5.88 -9.45 -12.77
C VAL A 366 7.26 -10.06 -12.82
N HIS A 367 7.34 -11.27 -13.36
CA HIS A 367 8.59 -12.02 -13.56
C HIS A 367 9.34 -11.54 -14.80
N GLU A 368 10.57 -12.00 -14.95
CA GLU A 368 11.33 -11.79 -16.16
C GLU A 368 10.66 -12.47 -17.36
N ARG A 369 10.84 -11.89 -18.54
CA ARG A 369 10.44 -12.53 -19.80
C ARG A 369 11.39 -13.67 -20.12
N ASP A 370 10.86 -14.77 -20.64
CA ASP A 370 11.70 -15.91 -21.05
C ASP A 370 12.77 -15.51 -22.06
N ARG A 371 12.51 -14.47 -22.86
CA ARG A 371 13.44 -14.00 -23.89
C ARG A 371 13.55 -12.47 -23.90
N LYS A 372 14.80 -12.01 -23.77
CA LYS A 372 15.12 -10.57 -23.83
C LYS A 372 15.03 -10.06 -25.26
N GLY A 373 14.38 -8.90 -25.45
CA GLY A 373 14.35 -8.19 -26.73
C GLY A 373 13.34 -8.69 -27.75
N CYS A 374 12.59 -9.75 -27.47
CA CYS A 374 11.50 -10.25 -28.32
C CYS A 374 10.14 -9.67 -27.91
N GLN A 375 9.24 -9.46 -28.89
CA GLN A 375 7.84 -9.13 -28.63
C GLN A 375 7.02 -10.41 -28.36
N ASP A 376 7.34 -11.50 -29.05
CA ASP A 376 6.75 -12.83 -28.84
C ASP A 376 7.50 -13.56 -27.76
N THR A 377 7.11 -13.37 -26.51
CA THR A 377 7.73 -13.96 -25.33
C THR A 377 6.67 -14.20 -24.27
N THR A 378 6.81 -15.28 -23.55
CA THR A 378 5.99 -15.55 -22.37
C THR A 378 6.53 -14.78 -21.17
N GLN A 379 5.65 -14.38 -20.30
CA GLN A 379 5.98 -13.65 -19.08
C GLN A 379 5.01 -14.07 -17.99
N THR A 380 5.54 -14.60 -16.90
CA THR A 380 4.71 -14.98 -15.75
C THR A 380 4.30 -13.73 -14.96
N VAL A 381 3.01 -13.66 -14.64
CA VAL A 381 2.41 -12.62 -13.80
C VAL A 381 1.65 -13.29 -12.69
N GLU A 382 1.97 -12.95 -11.45
CA GLU A 382 1.24 -13.45 -10.29
C GLU A 382 0.36 -12.34 -9.74
N ILE A 383 -0.93 -12.62 -9.56
CA ILE A 383 -1.90 -11.68 -9.01
C ILE A 383 -2.30 -12.17 -7.63
N TYR A 384 -2.18 -11.29 -6.65
CA TYR A 384 -2.61 -11.50 -5.27
C TYR A 384 -3.83 -10.63 -5.02
N PHE A 385 -4.93 -11.27 -4.70
CA PHE A 385 -6.19 -10.60 -4.40
C PHE A 385 -6.31 -10.30 -2.91
N ASN A 386 -6.98 -9.21 -2.59
CA ASN A 386 -7.37 -8.91 -1.21
C ASN A 386 -8.24 -10.04 -0.68
N PHE A 387 -8.08 -10.39 0.59
CA PHE A 387 -8.84 -11.43 1.30
C PHE A 387 -8.56 -12.89 0.90
N VAL A 388 -8.27 -13.18 -0.37
CA VAL A 388 -8.06 -14.57 -0.84
C VAL A 388 -6.61 -14.90 -1.20
N GLY A 389 -5.74 -13.89 -1.31
CA GLY A 389 -4.33 -14.08 -1.65
C GLY A 389 -4.13 -14.50 -3.11
N ARG A 390 -3.16 -15.39 -3.38
CA ARG A 390 -2.93 -15.94 -4.72
C ARG A 390 -3.93 -17.07 -4.98
N TYR A 391 -5.00 -16.77 -5.66
CA TYR A 391 -6.00 -17.75 -6.09
C TYR A 391 -6.03 -17.83 -7.60
N ILE A 392 -6.01 -19.05 -8.15
CA ILE A 392 -6.10 -19.33 -9.58
C ILE A 392 -7.38 -20.13 -9.79
N PRO A 393 -8.40 -19.56 -10.50
CA PRO A 393 -9.64 -20.27 -10.75
C PRO A 393 -9.42 -21.50 -11.64
N PRO A 394 -10.28 -22.53 -11.56
CA PRO A 394 -10.11 -23.78 -12.31
C PRO A 394 -9.90 -23.57 -13.81
N SER A 395 -10.58 -22.60 -14.42
CA SER A 395 -10.44 -22.25 -15.84
C SER A 395 -9.06 -21.73 -16.25
N PHE A 396 -8.20 -21.38 -15.28
CA PHE A 396 -6.82 -20.90 -15.52
C PHE A 396 -5.76 -21.89 -15.06
N ARG A 397 -6.13 -23.05 -14.46
CA ARG A 397 -5.16 -24.01 -13.91
C ARG A 397 -4.56 -24.89 -14.97
N ASP A 398 -5.36 -25.34 -15.96
CA ASP A 398 -4.97 -26.30 -16.97
C ASP A 398 -5.47 -25.81 -18.36
N VAL A 399 -4.92 -24.71 -18.85
CA VAL A 399 -5.20 -24.27 -20.21
C VAL A 399 -4.33 -25.07 -21.18
N GLU A 400 -4.83 -26.23 -21.61
CA GLU A 400 -4.26 -26.90 -22.77
C GLU A 400 -4.56 -26.02 -24.01
N LEU A 401 -3.48 -25.58 -24.66
CA LEU A 401 -3.61 -24.86 -25.94
C LEU A 401 -4.35 -25.73 -26.95
N THR A 402 -5.31 -25.16 -27.65
CA THR A 402 -5.98 -25.86 -28.74
C THR A 402 -4.96 -26.27 -29.81
N PRO A 403 -5.23 -27.31 -30.61
CA PRO A 403 -4.32 -27.73 -31.68
C PRO A 403 -3.95 -26.60 -32.65
N GLU A 404 -4.88 -25.66 -32.90
CA GLU A 404 -4.66 -24.49 -33.76
C GLU A 404 -3.71 -23.48 -33.10
N GLU A 405 -3.86 -23.23 -31.80
CA GLU A 405 -2.97 -22.35 -31.03
C GLU A 405 -1.57 -22.96 -30.88
N GLN A 406 -1.48 -24.27 -30.70
CA GLN A 406 -0.21 -25.01 -30.68
C GLN A 406 0.55 -24.89 -32.01
N GLU A 407 -0.19 -25.02 -33.12
CA GLU A 407 0.36 -24.88 -34.47
C GLU A 407 0.80 -23.42 -34.73
N GLU A 408 0.01 -22.44 -34.32
CA GLU A 408 0.37 -21.02 -34.45
C GLU A 408 1.61 -20.70 -33.60
N PHE A 409 1.67 -21.22 -32.37
CA PHE A 409 2.84 -21.07 -31.52
C PHE A 409 4.09 -21.69 -32.17
N ARG A 410 3.99 -22.90 -32.73
CA ARG A 410 5.08 -23.55 -33.44
C ARG A 410 5.55 -22.74 -34.65
N ARG A 411 4.62 -22.22 -35.49
CA ARG A 411 4.95 -21.35 -36.63
C ARG A 411 5.65 -20.06 -36.20
N ARG A 412 5.25 -19.48 -35.06
CA ARG A 412 5.91 -18.29 -34.49
C ARG A 412 7.33 -18.63 -34.02
N GLU A 413 7.53 -19.78 -33.39
CA GLU A 413 8.85 -20.25 -32.97
C GLU A 413 9.78 -20.48 -34.16
N GLU A 414 9.34 -21.18 -35.19
CA GLU A 414 10.12 -21.40 -36.41
C GLU A 414 10.52 -20.10 -37.11
N ARG A 415 9.58 -19.15 -37.23
CA ARG A 415 9.87 -17.82 -37.80
C ARG A 415 10.91 -17.08 -36.98
N ARG A 416 10.83 -17.14 -35.70
CA ARG A 416 11.76 -16.52 -34.77
C ARG A 416 13.15 -17.13 -34.89
N ASP A 417 13.26 -18.44 -34.95
CA ASP A 417 14.53 -19.13 -35.09
C ASP A 417 15.21 -18.82 -36.44
N LYS A 418 14.43 -18.72 -37.49
CA LYS A 418 14.92 -18.24 -38.80
C LYS A 418 15.48 -16.81 -38.70
N LEU A 419 14.81 -15.92 -38.04
CA LEU A 419 15.29 -14.53 -37.82
C LEU A 419 16.55 -14.49 -36.94
N HIS A 420 16.61 -15.31 -35.90
CA HIS A 420 17.77 -15.40 -35.04
C HIS A 420 18.99 -15.96 -35.77
N GLN A 421 18.83 -17.03 -36.57
CA GLN A 421 19.87 -17.58 -37.42
C GLN A 421 20.36 -16.54 -38.46
N ALA A 422 19.46 -15.78 -39.06
CA ALA A 422 19.84 -14.70 -39.95
C ALA A 422 20.62 -13.57 -39.24
N TYR A 423 20.28 -13.25 -37.99
CA TYR A 423 21.05 -12.32 -37.15
C TYR A 423 22.46 -12.87 -36.86
N LEU A 424 22.57 -14.11 -36.44
CA LEU A 424 23.87 -14.74 -36.16
C LEU A 424 24.76 -14.75 -37.40
N ARG A 425 24.20 -15.09 -38.59
CA ARG A 425 24.97 -15.06 -39.86
C ARG A 425 25.47 -13.64 -40.18
N ARG A 426 24.63 -12.59 -40.02
CA ARG A 426 25.05 -11.19 -40.19
C ARG A 426 26.10 -10.76 -39.20
N LYS A 427 25.99 -11.20 -37.94
CA LYS A 427 26.96 -10.93 -36.89
C LYS A 427 28.32 -11.59 -37.20
N ALA A 428 28.31 -12.85 -37.60
CA ALA A 428 29.52 -13.58 -37.96
C ALA A 428 30.24 -13.00 -39.21
N SER A 429 29.46 -12.48 -40.16
CA SER A 429 30.03 -11.83 -41.36
C SER A 429 30.42 -10.38 -41.16
N GLY A 430 30.30 -9.81 -39.96
CA GLY A 430 30.58 -8.40 -39.68
C GLY A 430 29.57 -7.40 -40.25
N LYS A 431 28.55 -7.85 -40.98
CA LYS A 431 27.55 -6.99 -41.65
C LYS A 431 26.45 -6.47 -40.74
N GLN A 432 26.40 -6.91 -39.49
CA GLN A 432 25.35 -6.49 -38.55
C GLN A 432 25.40 -4.99 -38.22
N GLN A 433 26.60 -4.44 -38.05
CA GLN A 433 26.78 -3.00 -37.76
C GLN A 433 26.28 -2.11 -38.91
N GLU A 434 26.54 -2.52 -40.15
CA GLU A 434 26.06 -1.81 -41.34
C GLU A 434 24.53 -1.90 -41.46
N TYR A 435 23.98 -3.09 -41.23
CA TYR A 435 22.53 -3.28 -41.18
C TYR A 435 21.88 -2.38 -40.12
N ASP A 436 22.40 -2.35 -38.90
CA ASP A 436 21.90 -1.52 -37.82
C ASP A 436 22.00 -0.02 -38.14
N ARG A 437 23.11 0.42 -38.77
CA ARG A 437 23.28 1.80 -39.21
C ARG A 437 22.22 2.20 -40.24
N ARG A 438 21.99 1.37 -41.26
CA ARG A 438 20.97 1.59 -42.30
C ARG A 438 19.56 1.60 -41.72
N TYR A 439 19.25 0.63 -40.84
CA TYR A 439 17.96 0.52 -40.16
C TYR A 439 17.68 1.76 -39.30
N ASN A 440 18.66 2.16 -38.47
CA ASN A 440 18.54 3.31 -37.61
C ASN A 440 18.42 4.62 -38.38
N ALA A 441 19.17 4.79 -39.47
CA ALA A 441 19.10 5.95 -40.33
C ALA A 441 17.68 6.16 -40.94
N LYS A 442 17.02 5.07 -41.35
CA LYS A 442 15.63 5.11 -41.85
C LYS A 442 14.60 5.33 -40.74
N ARG A 443 14.81 4.74 -39.58
CA ARG A 443 13.84 4.75 -38.47
C ARG A 443 13.90 6.00 -37.62
N LYS A 444 15.12 6.56 -37.38
CA LYS A 444 15.31 7.68 -36.47
C LYS A 444 14.48 8.91 -36.84
N PRO A 445 14.46 9.41 -38.10
CA PRO A 445 13.67 10.58 -38.47
C PRO A 445 12.17 10.39 -38.23
N VAL A 446 11.64 9.19 -38.56
CA VAL A 446 10.23 8.86 -38.37
C VAL A 446 9.88 8.84 -36.87
N MET A 447 10.77 8.32 -36.05
CA MET A 447 10.54 8.28 -34.60
C MET A 447 10.65 9.66 -33.97
N ASP A 448 11.58 10.49 -34.42
CA ASP A 448 11.76 11.85 -33.92
C ASP A 448 10.56 12.73 -34.30
N ALA A 449 10.04 12.59 -35.54
CA ALA A 449 8.80 13.26 -35.96
C ALA A 449 7.60 12.86 -35.11
N LYS A 450 7.42 11.54 -34.84
CA LYS A 450 6.33 11.06 -33.96
C LYS A 450 6.46 11.58 -32.53
N ARG A 451 7.67 11.65 -32.01
CA ARG A 451 7.93 12.21 -30.68
C ARG A 451 7.65 13.71 -30.62
N ALA A 452 8.01 14.45 -31.69
CA ALA A 452 7.72 15.87 -31.79
C ALA A 452 6.21 16.14 -31.84
N ALA A 453 5.46 15.40 -32.66
CA ALA A 453 4.01 15.50 -32.72
C ALA A 453 3.35 15.21 -31.36
N LEU A 454 3.80 14.18 -30.66
CA LEU A 454 3.27 13.84 -29.35
C LEU A 454 3.55 14.94 -28.30
N ARG A 455 4.73 15.57 -28.35
CA ARG A 455 5.07 16.71 -27.49
C ARG A 455 4.20 17.93 -27.77
N ALA A 456 3.93 18.23 -29.04
CA ALA A 456 3.03 19.31 -29.43
C ALA A 456 1.61 19.06 -28.85
N GLU A 457 1.08 17.86 -29.02
CA GLU A 457 -0.21 17.47 -28.44
C GLU A 457 -0.22 17.59 -26.90
N ASP A 458 0.87 17.21 -26.22
CA ASP A 458 0.99 17.34 -24.76
C ASP A 458 1.00 18.81 -24.33
N MET A 459 1.65 19.68 -25.08
CA MET A 459 1.66 21.13 -24.83
C MET A 459 0.27 21.75 -25.00
N GLU A 460 -0.46 21.39 -26.06
CA GLU A 460 -1.83 21.86 -26.29
C GLU A 460 -2.79 21.44 -25.17
N ARG A 461 -2.58 20.27 -24.59
CA ARG A 461 -3.35 19.77 -23.44
C ARG A 461 -2.89 20.33 -22.08
N GLY A 462 -1.90 21.21 -22.04
CA GLY A 462 -1.35 21.75 -20.81
C GLY A 462 -0.57 20.72 -19.96
N ILE A 463 -0.16 19.60 -20.57
CA ILE A 463 0.65 18.57 -19.93
C ILE A 463 2.12 19.02 -20.02
N PHE A 464 2.61 19.64 -18.98
CA PHE A 464 4.03 20.02 -18.89
C PHE A 464 4.86 18.79 -18.53
N THR A 465 5.57 18.22 -19.50
CA THR A 465 6.65 17.29 -19.20
C THR A 465 7.80 18.07 -18.58
N THR A 466 7.96 18.00 -17.27
CA THR A 466 9.11 18.54 -16.54
C THR A 466 10.40 17.74 -16.82
N VAL A 467 10.77 17.62 -18.08
CA VAL A 467 12.14 17.48 -18.50
C VAL A 467 12.31 18.55 -19.59
N ALA A 468 12.34 19.81 -19.16
CA ALA A 468 13.14 20.76 -19.85
C ALA A 468 14.53 20.12 -19.88
N SER A 469 14.93 19.59 -21.01
CA SER A 469 16.32 19.44 -21.35
C SER A 469 16.93 20.83 -21.15
N LEU A 470 17.53 21.06 -19.99
CA LEU A 470 18.53 22.10 -19.88
C LEU A 470 19.46 21.89 -21.07
N PRO A 471 19.70 22.90 -21.91
CA PRO A 471 20.68 22.78 -22.98
C PRO A 471 21.95 22.27 -22.29
N HIS A 472 22.52 21.18 -22.82
CA HIS A 472 23.84 20.73 -22.41
C HIS A 472 24.77 21.93 -22.58
N GLN A 473 25.07 22.63 -21.50
CA GLN A 473 26.22 23.51 -21.46
C GLN A 473 27.40 22.55 -21.62
N GLU A 474 28.04 22.64 -22.78
CA GLU A 474 29.35 22.03 -22.98
C GLU A 474 30.24 22.46 -21.79
N PRO A 475 30.97 21.54 -21.17
CA PRO A 475 31.85 21.89 -20.08
C PRO A 475 32.86 22.90 -20.64
N GLN A 476 32.75 24.17 -20.22
CA GLN A 476 33.76 25.17 -20.48
C GLN A 476 35.06 24.59 -19.94
N LYS A 477 36.01 24.35 -20.83
CA LYS A 477 37.38 23.97 -20.49
C LYS A 477 37.90 25.03 -19.51
N ALA A 478 38.08 24.64 -18.27
CA ALA A 478 38.76 25.48 -17.27
C ALA A 478 40.17 25.74 -17.75
N VAL A 479 40.44 26.96 -18.22
CA VAL A 479 41.79 27.45 -18.46
C VAL A 479 42.41 27.61 -17.08
N ALA A 480 43.36 26.74 -16.77
CA ALA A 480 44.17 26.83 -15.57
C ALA A 480 44.99 28.13 -15.64
N GLN A 481 44.56 29.15 -14.92
CA GLN A 481 45.42 30.31 -14.62
C GLN A 481 46.37 29.89 -13.51
N THR A 482 47.61 29.61 -13.90
CA THR A 482 48.76 29.54 -12.99
C THR A 482 49.04 30.94 -12.42
N ARG A 483 48.75 31.12 -11.14
CA ARG A 483 49.27 32.27 -10.35
C ARG A 483 50.71 31.96 -9.98
N PRO A 484 51.64 32.90 -10.18
CA PRO A 484 52.97 32.79 -9.58
C PRO A 484 52.88 33.14 -8.09
N MET A 485 53.50 32.34 -7.28
CA MET A 485 53.73 32.65 -5.86
C MET A 485 54.88 33.64 -5.72
N PRO A 486 54.85 34.55 -4.69
CA PRO A 486 55.99 35.34 -4.27
C PRO A 486 56.97 34.48 -3.47
#